data_77b7a1d122081511fc7124eab858cc00
#
_entry.id   77b7a1d122081511fc7124eab858cc00
#
_cell.length_a   1.000
_cell.length_b   1.000
_cell.length_c   1.000
_cell.angle_alpha   90.00
_cell.angle_beta   90.00
_cell.angle_gamma   90.00
#
_symmetry.space_group_name_H-M   'P 1'
#
loop_
_entity.id
_entity.type
_entity.pdbx_description
1 polymer ?
#
loop_
_entity_poly.entity_id
_entity_poly.type
_entity_poly.pdbx_seq_one_letter_code
_entity_poly.pdbx_strand_id
1 'polypeptide(L)'
;MKYILSTTLLFAALSLNAQSTTLKEIWKSKDQLAVPESVLYIPQKQQMYVSLIDGAANKKDAKGGIAILNRDGSTKNLTWITGLNAPKGMAIYGRKLYVADLDVVHEIDTATAKITASIRVPEAVFLNDIAIDKRGIIYVSDTRTNKIHRIISNKSETYLENVTAANGLKFINNELHVLSGTKLLKFDNHKVATQIAEGLEASGDGLEPDGKGNFIVTCWEGIIYHIKKDGNKQKLLDVRGKMNTADIGYDPKSKMLYVPTFNANSVIAYKMEF
;
A
#
# COMPACT_ATOMS: atom_id res chain seq x y z
N MET A 1 -71.23 17.55 20.87
CA MET A 1 -70.32 17.61 19.72
C MET A 1 -68.88 17.59 20.26
N LYS A 2 -68.15 16.43 20.05
CA LYS A 2 -66.75 16.31 20.44
C LYS A 2 -65.94 16.46 19.15
N TYR A 3 -65.07 17.48 19.10
CA TYR A 3 -64.13 17.68 18.00
C TYR A 3 -62.90 16.85 18.27
N ILE A 4 -62.56 15.90 17.37
CA ILE A 4 -61.31 15.15 17.37
C ILE A 4 -60.33 15.95 16.49
N LEU A 5 -59.29 16.50 17.12
CA LEU A 5 -58.18 17.14 16.42
C LEU A 5 -57.19 16.05 15.99
N SER A 6 -57.09 15.80 14.70
CA SER A 6 -56.14 14.87 14.11
C SER A 6 -54.84 15.63 13.83
N THR A 7 -53.77 15.31 14.58
CA THR A 7 -52.45 15.90 14.37
C THR A 7 -51.67 15.02 13.38
N THR A 8 -51.49 15.48 12.18
CA THR A 8 -50.65 14.80 11.15
C THR A 8 -49.21 15.15 11.41
N LEU A 9 -48.41 14.15 11.88
CA LEU A 9 -46.96 14.29 11.97
C LEU A 9 -46.36 14.12 10.58
N LEU A 10 -45.76 15.20 10.05
CA LEU A 10 -44.99 15.18 8.82
C LEU A 10 -43.55 14.72 9.10
N PHE A 11 -43.22 13.48 8.78
CA PHE A 11 -41.82 13.00 8.82
C PHE A 11 -41.08 13.56 7.60
N ALA A 12 -40.23 14.57 7.82
CA ALA A 12 -39.27 15.00 6.83
C ALA A 12 -38.10 13.96 6.79
N ALA A 13 -38.07 13.15 5.77
CA ALA A 13 -36.94 12.29 5.47
C ALA A 13 -35.74 13.17 5.03
N LEU A 14 -34.81 13.42 5.92
CA LEU A 14 -33.48 13.98 5.57
C LEU A 14 -32.73 12.93 4.76
N SER A 15 -32.70 13.08 3.44
CA SER A 15 -31.81 12.34 2.56
C SER A 15 -30.39 12.81 2.85
N LEU A 16 -29.65 12.07 3.67
CA LEU A 16 -28.20 12.21 3.77
C LEU A 16 -27.60 11.80 2.41
N ASN A 17 -27.35 12.78 1.56
CA ASN A 17 -26.47 12.57 0.40
C ASN A 17 -25.09 12.17 0.92
N ALA A 18 -24.80 10.88 0.99
CA ALA A 18 -23.45 10.40 1.24
C ALA A 18 -22.59 10.89 0.07
N GLN A 19 -21.77 11.91 0.32
CA GLN A 19 -20.85 12.44 -0.67
C GLN A 19 -19.93 11.30 -1.13
N SER A 20 -19.93 10.98 -2.42
CA SER A 20 -19.09 9.93 -2.99
C SER A 20 -17.66 10.43 -3.05
N THR A 21 -16.74 9.59 -2.63
CA THR A 21 -15.29 9.87 -2.76
C THR A 21 -14.90 9.84 -4.23
N THR A 22 -14.12 10.82 -4.68
CA THR A 22 -13.62 10.90 -6.07
C THR A 22 -12.10 11.07 -6.09
N LEU A 23 -11.48 10.71 -7.23
CA LEU A 23 -10.06 10.92 -7.51
C LEU A 23 -9.91 11.94 -8.65
N LYS A 24 -9.13 12.99 -8.40
CA LYS A 24 -8.74 13.97 -9.40
C LYS A 24 -7.24 13.86 -9.66
N GLU A 25 -6.84 13.55 -10.88
CA GLU A 25 -5.42 13.54 -11.25
C GLU A 25 -4.83 14.95 -11.13
N ILE A 26 -3.69 15.05 -10.45
CA ILE A 26 -2.98 16.31 -10.21
C ILE A 26 -1.72 16.40 -11.07
N TRP A 27 -0.92 15.30 -11.08
CA TRP A 27 0.27 15.20 -11.91
C TRP A 27 0.63 13.75 -12.19
N LYS A 28 1.40 13.57 -13.27
CA LYS A 28 2.12 12.35 -13.62
C LYS A 28 3.62 12.67 -13.63
N SER A 29 4.47 11.77 -13.13
CA SER A 29 5.91 11.96 -13.11
C SER A 29 6.43 12.28 -14.51
N LYS A 30 7.36 13.24 -14.61
CA LYS A 30 7.91 13.70 -15.90
C LYS A 30 8.90 12.69 -16.48
N ASP A 31 9.72 12.11 -15.61
CA ASP A 31 10.72 11.14 -16.01
C ASP A 31 10.10 9.75 -16.05
N GLN A 32 10.62 8.92 -16.95
CA GLN A 32 10.25 7.52 -17.03
C GLN A 32 10.89 6.76 -15.87
N LEU A 33 10.06 6.07 -15.12
CA LEU A 33 10.48 5.25 -13.98
C LEU A 33 10.41 3.78 -14.39
N ALA A 34 11.52 3.08 -14.36
CA ALA A 34 11.60 1.71 -14.85
C ALA A 34 10.84 0.72 -13.94
N VAL A 35 9.61 0.39 -14.31
CA VAL A 35 8.69 -0.52 -13.60
C VAL A 35 8.55 -0.14 -12.13
N PRO A 36 7.97 1.05 -11.78
CA PRO A 36 7.77 1.47 -10.41
C PRO A 36 6.71 0.58 -9.73
N GLU A 37 7.04 0.05 -8.57
CA GLU A 37 6.19 -0.92 -7.89
C GLU A 37 5.60 -0.38 -6.59
N SER A 38 6.38 0.33 -5.76
CA SER A 38 5.90 0.90 -4.51
C SER A 38 6.27 2.37 -4.36
N VAL A 39 5.39 3.15 -3.73
CA VAL A 39 5.64 4.54 -3.35
C VAL A 39 5.51 4.71 -1.85
N LEU A 40 6.58 5.12 -1.18
CA LEU A 40 6.56 5.49 0.23
C LEU A 40 6.73 7.01 0.39
N TYR A 41 5.65 7.70 0.75
CA TYR A 41 5.68 9.15 0.99
C TYR A 41 6.26 9.49 2.37
N ILE A 42 7.17 10.45 2.42
CA ILE A 42 7.82 10.93 3.65
C ILE A 42 7.41 12.39 3.91
N PRO A 43 6.38 12.63 4.75
CA PRO A 43 5.83 13.95 4.99
C PRO A 43 6.86 14.98 5.47
N GLN A 44 7.79 14.58 6.35
CA GLN A 44 8.79 15.46 6.94
C GLN A 44 9.80 15.98 5.90
N LYS A 45 10.03 15.22 4.84
CA LYS A 45 10.96 15.56 3.76
C LYS A 45 10.25 16.11 2.51
N GLN A 46 8.91 16.03 2.46
CA GLN A 46 8.09 16.37 1.28
C GLN A 46 8.59 15.64 0.02
N GLN A 47 8.92 14.34 0.16
CA GLN A 47 9.45 13.51 -0.92
C GLN A 47 8.94 12.08 -0.81
N MET A 48 9.15 11.30 -1.86
CA MET A 48 8.78 9.90 -1.95
C MET A 48 9.99 9.05 -2.28
N TYR A 49 10.10 7.88 -1.66
CA TYR A 49 10.89 6.79 -2.18
C TYR A 49 10.01 5.99 -3.15
N VAL A 50 10.59 5.57 -4.28
CA VAL A 50 9.91 4.75 -5.28
C VAL A 50 10.78 3.56 -5.58
N SER A 51 10.30 2.34 -5.33
CA SER A 51 11.00 1.12 -5.73
C SER A 51 10.84 0.91 -7.22
N LEU A 52 11.94 0.61 -7.90
CA LEU A 52 12.03 0.38 -9.34
C LEU A 52 12.52 -1.05 -9.58
N ILE A 53 11.70 -1.88 -10.22
CA ILE A 53 12.08 -3.24 -10.56
C ILE A 53 13.09 -3.25 -11.71
N ASP A 54 12.94 -2.37 -12.69
CA ASP A 54 13.79 -2.26 -13.90
C ASP A 54 14.09 -3.60 -14.57
N GLY A 55 13.05 -4.40 -14.71
CA GLY A 55 13.19 -5.75 -15.26
C GLY A 55 11.99 -6.63 -14.97
N ALA A 56 12.23 -7.92 -14.82
CA ALA A 56 11.20 -8.89 -14.48
C ALA A 56 11.05 -8.99 -12.96
N ALA A 57 9.81 -8.92 -12.47
CA ALA A 57 9.46 -8.89 -11.05
C ALA A 57 9.91 -10.11 -10.22
N ASN A 58 10.48 -11.13 -10.87
CA ASN A 58 10.91 -12.39 -10.24
C ASN A 58 12.35 -12.80 -10.58
N LYS A 59 13.16 -11.88 -11.15
CA LYS A 59 14.54 -12.16 -11.50
C LYS A 59 15.53 -11.54 -10.52
N LYS A 60 16.60 -12.29 -10.24
CA LYS A 60 17.78 -11.81 -9.54
C LYS A 60 18.79 -11.34 -10.57
N ASP A 61 18.66 -10.12 -11.06
CA ASP A 61 19.49 -9.56 -12.12
C ASP A 61 20.22 -8.26 -11.76
N ALA A 62 20.04 -7.80 -10.51
CA ALA A 62 20.68 -6.61 -9.94
C ALA A 62 20.39 -5.30 -10.72
N LYS A 63 19.27 -5.22 -11.45
CA LYS A 63 18.86 -4.01 -12.19
C LYS A 63 18.02 -3.07 -11.38
N GLY A 64 17.29 -3.60 -10.40
CA GLY A 64 16.38 -2.83 -9.56
C GLY A 64 17.08 -1.79 -8.70
N GLY A 65 16.29 -0.84 -8.22
CA GLY A 65 16.79 0.24 -7.37
C GLY A 65 15.68 1.02 -6.68
N ILE A 66 16.05 2.13 -6.05
CA ILE A 66 15.12 3.06 -5.42
C ILE A 66 15.42 4.46 -5.93
N ALA A 67 14.40 5.14 -6.44
CA ALA A 67 14.42 6.55 -6.79
C ALA A 67 13.86 7.42 -5.66
N ILE A 68 14.20 8.71 -5.68
CA ILE A 68 13.57 9.74 -4.85
C ILE A 68 12.87 10.73 -5.78
N LEU A 69 11.57 10.95 -5.55
CA LEU A 69 10.81 12.02 -6.17
C LEU A 69 10.48 13.10 -5.14
N ASN A 70 10.38 14.33 -5.61
CA ASN A 70 9.78 15.42 -4.86
C ASN A 70 8.24 15.27 -4.85
N ARG A 71 7.57 15.97 -3.95
CA ARG A 71 6.12 15.94 -3.82
C ARG A 71 5.36 16.36 -5.08
N ASP A 72 5.96 17.17 -5.93
CA ASP A 72 5.39 17.62 -7.20
C ASP A 72 5.61 16.68 -8.37
N GLY A 73 6.20 15.48 -8.11
CA GLY A 73 6.47 14.46 -9.12
C GLY A 73 7.76 14.66 -9.91
N SER A 74 8.52 15.72 -9.64
CA SER A 74 9.85 15.90 -10.23
C SER A 74 10.86 14.93 -9.61
N THR A 75 11.79 14.41 -10.41
CA THR A 75 12.83 13.52 -9.93
C THR A 75 13.90 14.29 -9.15
N LYS A 76 14.15 13.87 -7.92
CA LYS A 76 15.26 14.36 -7.10
C LYS A 76 16.53 13.53 -7.27
N ASN A 77 16.38 12.21 -7.30
CA ASN A 77 17.47 11.28 -7.55
C ASN A 77 16.90 9.96 -8.09
N LEU A 78 17.19 9.65 -9.35
CA LEU A 78 16.67 8.45 -10.01
C LEU A 78 17.40 7.16 -9.56
N THR A 79 18.65 7.29 -9.12
CA THR A 79 19.56 6.18 -8.79
C THR A 79 20.04 6.27 -7.34
N TRP A 80 19.13 6.60 -6.39
CA TRP A 80 19.47 6.76 -4.99
C TRP A 80 20.02 5.48 -4.37
N ILE A 81 19.42 4.33 -4.70
CA ILE A 81 19.96 2.98 -4.46
C ILE A 81 19.90 2.22 -5.78
N THR A 82 20.90 1.44 -6.06
CA THR A 82 21.01 0.56 -7.25
C THR A 82 21.48 -0.83 -6.88
N GLY A 83 21.37 -1.79 -7.79
CA GLY A 83 21.89 -3.14 -7.59
C GLY A 83 20.96 -4.05 -6.77
N LEU A 84 19.70 -3.65 -6.57
CA LEU A 84 18.65 -4.54 -6.08
C LEU A 84 18.14 -5.43 -7.22
N ASN A 85 17.43 -6.50 -6.88
CA ASN A 85 16.90 -7.41 -7.91
C ASN A 85 15.54 -6.94 -8.44
N ALA A 86 14.51 -7.12 -7.63
CA ALA A 86 13.15 -6.69 -7.95
C ALA A 86 12.48 -6.10 -6.70
N PRO A 87 12.96 -4.91 -6.26
CA PRO A 87 12.47 -4.29 -5.03
C PRO A 87 10.99 -3.92 -5.16
N LYS A 88 10.25 -4.14 -4.07
CA LYS A 88 8.81 -3.96 -3.99
C LYS A 88 8.46 -3.06 -2.81
N GLY A 89 7.51 -3.48 -1.98
CA GLY A 89 7.02 -2.73 -0.84
C GLY A 89 8.10 -2.24 0.11
N MET A 90 7.87 -1.07 0.67
CA MET A 90 8.84 -0.36 1.51
C MET A 90 8.19 0.16 2.78
N ALA A 91 8.95 0.14 3.87
CA ALA A 91 8.56 0.80 5.12
C ALA A 91 9.75 1.48 5.79
N ILE A 92 9.48 2.50 6.61
CA ILE A 92 10.52 3.24 7.34
C ILE A 92 10.32 3.11 8.85
N TYR A 93 11.44 2.91 9.57
CA TYR A 93 11.47 2.96 11.02
C TYR A 93 12.72 3.73 11.50
N GLY A 94 12.49 4.86 12.14
CA GLY A 94 13.56 5.79 12.49
C GLY A 94 14.29 6.32 11.24
N ARG A 95 15.60 6.03 11.14
CA ARG A 95 16.43 6.41 9.99
C ARG A 95 16.62 5.28 8.97
N LYS A 96 15.97 4.15 9.17
CA LYS A 96 16.13 2.95 8.35
C LYS A 96 14.94 2.76 7.43
N LEU A 97 15.22 2.66 6.13
CA LEU A 97 14.27 2.21 5.12
C LEU A 97 14.45 0.71 4.93
N TYR A 98 13.36 -0.02 4.97
CA TYR A 98 13.32 -1.45 4.67
C TYR A 98 12.64 -1.66 3.33
N VAL A 99 13.16 -2.55 2.50
CA VAL A 99 12.61 -2.87 1.18
C VAL A 99 12.61 -4.38 0.97
N ALA A 100 11.49 -4.93 0.52
CA ALA A 100 11.37 -6.32 0.12
C ALA A 100 11.99 -6.54 -1.26
N ASP A 101 12.85 -7.55 -1.40
CA ASP A 101 13.50 -7.89 -2.68
C ASP A 101 13.59 -9.42 -2.82
N LEU A 102 12.57 -10.01 -3.42
CA LEU A 102 12.40 -11.45 -3.70
C LEU A 102 12.44 -12.35 -2.45
N ASP A 103 13.62 -12.68 -1.92
CA ASP A 103 13.83 -13.52 -0.75
C ASP A 103 14.66 -12.83 0.34
N VAL A 104 14.88 -11.52 0.18
CA VAL A 104 15.69 -10.68 1.08
C VAL A 104 14.92 -9.43 1.46
N VAL A 105 15.04 -8.98 2.71
CA VAL A 105 14.67 -7.63 3.13
C VAL A 105 15.95 -6.83 3.34
N HIS A 106 16.14 -5.77 2.56
CA HIS A 106 17.28 -4.87 2.73
C HIS A 106 16.96 -3.77 3.74
N GLU A 107 17.91 -3.48 4.61
CA GLU A 107 17.92 -2.33 5.51
C GLU A 107 18.86 -1.26 4.95
N ILE A 108 18.35 -0.04 4.76
CA ILE A 108 19.07 1.07 4.14
C ILE A 108 19.09 2.26 5.11
N ASP A 109 20.27 2.79 5.43
CA ASP A 109 20.38 4.04 6.18
C ASP A 109 20.03 5.23 5.27
N THR A 110 18.96 5.95 5.61
CA THR A 110 18.42 7.03 4.77
C THR A 110 19.28 8.31 4.75
N ALA A 111 20.27 8.44 5.64
CA ALA A 111 21.16 9.58 5.64
C ALA A 111 22.41 9.34 4.78
N THR A 112 22.87 8.09 4.70
CA THR A 112 24.09 7.73 3.96
C THR A 112 23.82 7.06 2.63
N ALA A 113 22.57 6.68 2.35
CA ALA A 113 22.18 5.90 1.17
C ALA A 113 22.96 4.58 1.05
N LYS A 114 23.19 3.91 2.19
CA LYS A 114 23.92 2.63 2.19
C LYS A 114 23.03 1.51 2.70
N ILE A 115 23.10 0.35 2.04
CA ILE A 115 22.56 -0.89 2.55
C ILE A 115 23.37 -1.30 3.77
N THR A 116 22.76 -1.37 4.94
CA THR A 116 23.40 -1.70 6.22
C THR A 116 23.19 -3.15 6.62
N ALA A 117 22.13 -3.78 6.09
CA ALA A 117 21.89 -5.22 6.25
C ALA A 117 21.08 -5.75 5.06
N SER A 118 21.27 -7.04 4.79
CA SER A 118 20.47 -7.82 3.84
C SER A 118 20.00 -9.09 4.56
N ILE A 119 18.73 -9.06 4.98
CA ILE A 119 18.15 -10.09 5.84
C ILE A 119 17.48 -11.11 4.97
N ARG A 120 18.08 -12.30 4.86
CA ARG A 120 17.47 -13.39 4.10
C ARG A 120 16.25 -13.96 4.85
N VAL A 121 15.18 -14.19 4.11
CA VAL A 121 13.99 -14.88 4.59
C VAL A 121 14.01 -16.30 4.00
N PRO A 122 14.36 -17.33 4.79
CA PRO A 122 14.41 -18.71 4.30
C PRO A 122 13.06 -19.14 3.72
N GLU A 123 13.09 -19.91 2.64
CA GLU A 123 11.91 -20.43 1.93
C GLU A 123 11.03 -19.34 1.25
N ALA A 124 11.35 -18.07 1.40
CA ALA A 124 10.64 -17.03 0.66
C ALA A 124 10.87 -17.15 -0.85
N VAL A 125 9.81 -16.88 -1.61
CA VAL A 125 9.81 -16.97 -3.07
C VAL A 125 9.50 -15.64 -3.72
N PHE A 126 8.62 -14.83 -3.10
CA PHE A 126 8.16 -13.58 -3.67
C PHE A 126 7.72 -12.62 -2.55
N LEU A 127 8.73 -12.14 -1.80
CA LEU A 127 8.48 -11.09 -0.82
C LEU A 127 7.91 -9.88 -1.54
N ASN A 128 6.85 -9.30 -0.96
CA ASN A 128 6.11 -8.23 -1.60
C ASN A 128 6.04 -6.98 -0.73
N ASP A 129 5.11 -6.86 0.20
CA ASP A 129 4.95 -5.64 0.97
C ASP A 129 5.45 -5.76 2.42
N ILE A 130 5.77 -4.60 3.02
CA ILE A 130 6.33 -4.50 4.36
C ILE A 130 5.48 -3.59 5.25
N ALA A 131 5.13 -4.10 6.44
CA ALA A 131 4.64 -3.29 7.54
C ALA A 131 5.59 -3.36 8.74
N ILE A 132 5.68 -2.28 9.52
CA ILE A 132 6.51 -2.24 10.73
C ILE A 132 5.64 -1.79 11.91
N ASP A 133 5.71 -2.53 13.02
CA ASP A 133 4.98 -2.16 14.24
C ASP A 133 5.74 -1.07 15.03
N LYS A 134 5.08 -0.52 16.05
CA LYS A 134 5.66 0.54 16.90
C LYS A 134 6.94 0.13 17.66
N ARG A 135 7.25 -1.17 17.74
CA ARG A 135 8.46 -1.72 18.39
C ARG A 135 9.59 -1.92 17.39
N GLY A 136 9.35 -1.68 16.08
CA GLY A 136 10.31 -1.90 15.02
C GLY A 136 10.35 -3.37 14.53
N ILE A 137 9.35 -4.18 14.87
CA ILE A 137 9.21 -5.52 14.30
C ILE A 137 8.69 -5.37 12.87
N ILE A 138 9.39 -6.00 11.93
CA ILE A 138 9.08 -5.97 10.51
C ILE A 138 8.21 -7.17 10.17
N TYR A 139 7.16 -6.95 9.41
CA TYR A 139 6.30 -7.97 8.81
C TYR A 139 6.41 -7.84 7.30
N VAL A 140 6.60 -8.95 6.60
CA VAL A 140 6.72 -8.98 5.15
C VAL A 140 5.85 -10.08 4.57
N SER A 141 5.06 -9.75 3.56
CA SER A 141 4.23 -10.71 2.84
C SER A 141 5.06 -11.49 1.82
N ASP A 142 4.76 -12.78 1.66
CA ASP A 142 5.26 -13.62 0.58
C ASP A 142 4.05 -14.14 -0.23
N THR A 143 3.79 -13.47 -1.33
CA THR A 143 2.59 -13.69 -2.13
C THR A 143 2.50 -15.11 -2.69
N ARG A 144 3.63 -15.72 -3.07
CA ARG A 144 3.64 -17.04 -3.70
C ARG A 144 3.61 -18.20 -2.72
N THR A 145 4.08 -18.00 -1.49
CA THR A 145 4.03 -19.03 -0.46
C THR A 145 2.80 -18.92 0.44
N ASN A 146 1.96 -17.86 0.26
CA ASN A 146 0.79 -17.59 1.09
C ASN A 146 1.16 -17.41 2.57
N LYS A 147 2.31 -16.75 2.83
CA LYS A 147 2.84 -16.54 4.17
C LYS A 147 3.03 -15.07 4.47
N ILE A 148 3.06 -14.76 5.75
CA ILE A 148 3.63 -13.51 6.25
C ILE A 148 4.77 -13.90 7.17
N HIS A 149 5.94 -13.36 6.92
CA HIS A 149 7.10 -13.51 7.78
C HIS A 149 7.24 -12.31 8.70
N ARG A 150 7.89 -12.49 9.85
CA ARG A 150 8.32 -11.36 10.67
C ARG A 150 9.83 -11.42 10.90
N ILE A 151 10.41 -10.24 11.08
CA ILE A 151 11.84 -10.07 11.31
C ILE A 151 12.03 -9.31 12.61
N ILE A 152 12.80 -9.92 13.53
CA ILE A 152 13.16 -9.36 14.83
C ILE A 152 14.68 -9.46 14.97
N SER A 153 15.36 -8.35 15.22
CA SER A 153 16.82 -8.31 15.38
C SER A 153 17.56 -9.05 14.25
N ASN A 154 17.15 -8.78 13.01
CA ASN A 154 17.68 -9.37 11.77
C ASN A 154 17.50 -10.89 11.63
N LYS A 155 16.62 -11.50 12.41
CA LYS A 155 16.24 -12.91 12.28
C LYS A 155 14.80 -12.99 11.79
N SER A 156 14.60 -13.74 10.71
CA SER A 156 13.28 -13.97 10.12
C SER A 156 12.67 -15.28 10.62
N GLU A 157 11.36 -15.29 10.76
CA GLU A 157 10.54 -16.47 11.03
C GLU A 157 9.18 -16.35 10.35
N THR A 158 8.51 -17.45 10.09
CA THR A 158 7.12 -17.44 9.61
C THR A 158 6.20 -16.96 10.73
N TYR A 159 5.42 -15.91 10.45
CA TYR A 159 4.46 -15.33 11.40
C TYR A 159 3.05 -15.85 11.18
N LEU A 160 2.56 -15.82 9.92
CA LEU A 160 1.25 -16.35 9.53
C LEU A 160 1.43 -17.27 8.32
N GLU A 161 0.60 -18.31 8.26
CA GLU A 161 0.48 -19.24 7.15
C GLU A 161 -0.94 -19.21 6.58
N ASN A 162 -1.11 -19.72 5.36
CA ASN A 162 -2.40 -19.84 4.68
C ASN A 162 -3.09 -18.47 4.45
N VAL A 163 -2.30 -17.41 4.29
CA VAL A 163 -2.79 -16.08 3.89
C VAL A 163 -2.72 -15.99 2.37
N THR A 164 -3.77 -16.46 1.71
CA THR A 164 -3.81 -16.62 0.24
C THR A 164 -3.40 -15.35 -0.50
N ALA A 165 -2.40 -15.46 -1.39
CA ALA A 165 -1.88 -14.35 -2.19
C ALA A 165 -1.64 -13.09 -1.34
N ALA A 166 -1.00 -13.27 -0.16
CA ALA A 166 -0.69 -12.17 0.76
C ALA A 166 0.10 -11.07 0.06
N ASN A 167 -0.39 -9.84 0.11
CA ASN A 167 0.24 -8.69 -0.53
C ASN A 167 0.21 -7.50 0.44
N GLY A 168 -0.43 -6.39 0.10
CA GLY A 168 -0.44 -5.14 0.87
C GLY A 168 -0.59 -5.32 2.37
N LEU A 169 0.33 -4.76 3.14
CA LEU A 169 0.40 -4.84 4.59
C LEU A 169 0.34 -3.46 5.23
N LYS A 170 -0.39 -3.33 6.33
CA LYS A 170 -0.33 -2.13 7.17
C LYS A 170 -0.54 -2.44 8.63
N PHE A 171 0.29 -1.88 9.50
CA PHE A 171 0.10 -1.99 10.93
C PHE A 171 -0.71 -0.78 11.43
N ILE A 172 -1.95 -1.02 11.87
CA ILE A 172 -2.89 0.03 12.32
C ILE A 172 -3.42 -0.38 13.69
N ASN A 173 -3.30 0.49 14.70
CA ASN A 173 -3.82 0.26 16.06
C ASN A 173 -3.39 -1.08 16.68
N ASN A 174 -2.16 -1.51 16.46
CA ASN A 174 -1.58 -2.80 16.88
C ASN A 174 -2.20 -4.04 16.22
N GLU A 175 -2.94 -3.90 15.14
CA GLU A 175 -3.45 -4.99 14.32
C GLU A 175 -2.77 -4.97 12.96
N LEU A 176 -2.42 -6.13 12.43
CA LEU A 176 -1.86 -6.28 11.09
C LEU A 176 -2.99 -6.39 10.07
N HIS A 177 -3.12 -5.39 9.21
CA HIS A 177 -4.06 -5.40 8.09
C HIS A 177 -3.37 -5.97 6.86
N VAL A 178 -4.09 -6.81 6.11
CA VAL A 178 -3.54 -7.62 5.03
C VAL A 178 -4.50 -7.69 3.86
N LEU A 179 -4.01 -7.41 2.66
CA LEU A 179 -4.70 -7.80 1.44
C LEU A 179 -4.37 -9.26 1.13
N SER A 180 -5.42 -10.09 1.13
CA SER A 180 -5.33 -11.54 0.89
C SER A 180 -6.21 -11.92 -0.29
N GLY A 181 -5.61 -12.02 -1.48
CA GLY A 181 -6.36 -12.17 -2.72
C GLY A 181 -7.37 -11.04 -2.89
N THR A 182 -8.65 -11.38 -2.96
CA THR A 182 -9.74 -10.40 -3.14
C THR A 182 -10.36 -9.90 -1.83
N LYS A 183 -9.64 -10.05 -0.70
CA LYS A 183 -10.12 -9.71 0.64
C LYS A 183 -9.20 -8.72 1.34
N LEU A 184 -9.79 -7.90 2.22
CA LEU A 184 -9.09 -7.14 3.23
C LEU A 184 -9.36 -7.79 4.59
N LEU A 185 -8.30 -8.28 5.21
CA LEU A 185 -8.31 -8.93 6.52
C LEU A 185 -7.56 -8.06 7.53
N LYS A 186 -7.83 -8.27 8.83
CA LYS A 186 -6.96 -7.84 9.91
C LYS A 186 -6.70 -8.99 10.87
N PHE A 187 -5.53 -9.00 11.46
CA PHE A 187 -5.09 -9.97 12.45
C PHE A 187 -4.75 -9.26 13.75
N ASP A 188 -5.29 -9.76 14.84
CA ASP A 188 -4.95 -9.28 16.17
C ASP A 188 -3.61 -9.85 16.67
N ASN A 189 -3.23 -9.51 17.91
CA ASN A 189 -1.98 -10.00 18.53
C ASN A 189 -2.01 -11.50 18.84
N HIS A 190 -3.19 -12.14 18.83
CA HIS A 190 -3.37 -13.60 18.95
C HIS A 190 -3.45 -14.30 17.59
N LYS A 191 -3.20 -13.56 16.49
CA LYS A 191 -3.27 -14.03 15.11
C LYS A 191 -4.67 -14.48 14.67
N VAL A 192 -5.71 -13.95 15.33
CA VAL A 192 -7.10 -14.20 14.95
C VAL A 192 -7.47 -13.27 13.80
N ALA A 193 -7.91 -13.86 12.68
CA ALA A 193 -8.32 -13.12 11.50
C ALA A 193 -9.74 -12.57 11.65
N THR A 194 -9.93 -11.32 11.27
CA THR A 194 -11.24 -10.70 11.05
C THR A 194 -11.31 -10.17 9.63
N GLN A 195 -12.35 -10.51 8.89
CA GLN A 195 -12.58 -9.99 7.55
C GLN A 195 -13.24 -8.61 7.65
N ILE A 196 -12.62 -7.61 6.98
CA ILE A 196 -13.14 -6.24 6.88
C ILE A 196 -13.97 -6.12 5.60
N ALA A 197 -13.42 -6.59 4.47
CA ALA A 197 -14.10 -6.57 3.17
C ALA A 197 -13.72 -7.78 2.34
N GLU A 198 -14.57 -8.12 1.36
CA GLU A 198 -14.31 -9.17 0.37
C GLU A 198 -14.88 -8.81 -1.00
N GLY A 199 -14.58 -9.61 -2.02
CA GLY A 199 -15.10 -9.45 -3.36
C GLY A 199 -14.54 -8.21 -4.05
N LEU A 200 -13.24 -7.92 -3.90
CA LEU A 200 -12.52 -7.07 -4.84
C LEU A 200 -12.54 -7.76 -6.21
N GLU A 201 -12.61 -6.99 -7.28
CA GLU A 201 -12.69 -7.55 -8.65
C GLU A 201 -11.36 -8.14 -9.14
N ALA A 202 -10.26 -7.86 -8.42
CA ALA A 202 -8.94 -8.41 -8.65
C ALA A 202 -8.18 -8.52 -7.33
N SER A 203 -7.03 -9.21 -7.32
CA SER A 203 -6.17 -9.32 -6.14
C SER A 203 -5.71 -7.93 -5.68
N GLY A 204 -5.86 -7.67 -4.38
CA GLY A 204 -5.37 -6.46 -3.75
C GLY A 204 -3.85 -6.38 -3.77
N ASP A 205 -3.33 -5.14 -3.90
CA ASP A 205 -1.90 -4.85 -3.97
C ASP A 205 -1.49 -3.84 -2.89
N GLY A 206 -1.73 -2.55 -3.06
CA GLY A 206 -1.41 -1.52 -2.09
C GLY A 206 -2.52 -1.24 -1.08
N LEU A 207 -2.15 -0.93 0.16
CA LEU A 207 -3.07 -0.68 1.28
C LEU A 207 -2.64 0.53 2.07
N GLU A 208 -3.48 1.58 2.13
CA GLU A 208 -3.25 2.75 2.98
C GLU A 208 -4.50 3.13 3.80
N PRO A 209 -4.36 3.54 5.08
CA PRO A 209 -5.47 4.12 5.83
C PRO A 209 -5.75 5.54 5.36
N ASP A 210 -7.02 5.93 5.26
CA ASP A 210 -7.43 7.29 4.87
C ASP A 210 -7.32 8.34 5.99
N GLY A 211 -6.93 7.93 7.18
CA GLY A 211 -6.88 8.77 8.39
C GLY A 211 -8.23 8.97 9.09
N LYS A 212 -9.32 8.39 8.59
CA LYS A 212 -10.68 8.45 9.16
C LYS A 212 -11.22 7.07 9.56
N GLY A 213 -10.35 6.05 9.51
CA GLY A 213 -10.69 4.67 9.84
C GLY A 213 -11.15 3.84 8.65
N ASN A 214 -11.07 4.37 7.44
CA ASN A 214 -11.32 3.63 6.21
C ASN A 214 -9.99 3.34 5.48
N PHE A 215 -10.06 2.67 4.34
CA PHE A 215 -8.91 2.16 3.63
C PHE A 215 -8.95 2.57 2.15
N ILE A 216 -7.77 2.85 1.61
CA ILE A 216 -7.53 2.98 0.17
C ILE A 216 -6.83 1.71 -0.26
N VAL A 217 -7.38 1.03 -1.25
CA VAL A 217 -6.87 -0.26 -1.72
C VAL A 217 -6.69 -0.20 -3.22
N THR A 218 -5.53 -0.62 -3.69
CA THR A 218 -5.32 -0.90 -5.11
C THR A 218 -5.41 -2.38 -5.39
N CYS A 219 -5.77 -2.72 -6.64
CA CYS A 219 -5.57 -4.03 -7.22
C CYS A 219 -4.61 -3.87 -8.39
N TRP A 220 -3.56 -4.69 -8.45
CA TRP A 220 -2.50 -4.57 -9.45
C TRP A 220 -3.01 -4.44 -10.90
N GLU A 221 -4.14 -5.06 -11.21
CA GLU A 221 -4.74 -5.04 -12.54
C GLU A 221 -5.25 -3.65 -12.99
N GLY A 222 -5.28 -2.63 -12.11
CA GLY A 222 -5.66 -1.26 -12.45
C GLY A 222 -6.96 -0.79 -11.81
N ILE A 223 -7.27 -1.20 -10.59
CA ILE A 223 -8.46 -0.75 -9.86
C ILE A 223 -8.05 -0.09 -8.56
N ILE A 224 -8.75 0.99 -8.18
CA ILE A 224 -8.60 1.63 -6.86
C ILE A 224 -9.96 1.66 -6.16
N TYR A 225 -9.97 1.22 -4.91
CA TYR A 225 -11.14 1.25 -4.04
C TYR A 225 -10.94 2.19 -2.85
N HIS A 226 -12.02 2.80 -2.40
CA HIS A 226 -12.17 3.32 -1.04
C HIS A 226 -13.07 2.34 -0.28
N ILE A 227 -12.56 1.75 0.78
CA ILE A 227 -13.25 0.75 1.60
C ILE A 227 -13.53 1.36 2.95
N LYS A 228 -14.78 1.46 3.33
CA LYS A 228 -15.18 1.95 4.64
C LYS A 228 -14.90 0.90 5.72
N LYS A 229 -14.76 1.34 6.97
CA LYS A 229 -14.52 0.47 8.14
C LYS A 229 -15.59 -0.62 8.32
N ASP A 230 -16.78 -0.43 7.77
CA ASP A 230 -17.90 -1.39 7.77
C ASP A 230 -17.85 -2.38 6.59
N GLY A 231 -16.81 -2.31 5.74
CA GLY A 231 -16.60 -3.18 4.59
C GLY A 231 -17.25 -2.71 3.30
N ASN A 232 -18.03 -1.62 3.33
CA ASN A 232 -18.62 -1.06 2.11
C ASN A 232 -17.52 -0.53 1.18
N LYS A 233 -17.54 -0.96 -0.09
CA LYS A 233 -16.54 -0.62 -1.11
C LYS A 233 -17.11 0.36 -2.11
N GLN A 234 -16.33 1.40 -2.42
CA GLN A 234 -16.57 2.28 -3.56
C GLN A 234 -15.38 2.16 -4.53
N LYS A 235 -15.64 1.78 -5.77
CA LYS A 235 -14.62 1.80 -6.83
C LYS A 235 -14.40 3.27 -7.24
N LEU A 236 -13.17 3.76 -7.08
CA LEU A 236 -12.77 5.13 -7.39
C LEU A 236 -12.18 5.25 -8.79
N LEU A 237 -11.47 4.21 -9.23
CA LEU A 237 -10.79 4.17 -10.53
C LEU A 237 -10.83 2.76 -11.09
N ASP A 238 -11.02 2.64 -12.41
CA ASP A 238 -10.85 1.40 -13.17
C ASP A 238 -10.14 1.74 -14.48
N VAL A 239 -8.88 1.37 -14.55
CA VAL A 239 -7.97 1.64 -15.67
C VAL A 239 -7.34 0.36 -16.21
N ARG A 240 -7.99 -0.78 -15.94
CA ARG A 240 -7.56 -2.08 -16.45
C ARG A 240 -7.32 -2.04 -17.96
N GLY A 241 -6.24 -2.70 -18.39
CA GLY A 241 -5.82 -2.70 -19.77
C GLY A 241 -5.11 -1.42 -20.25
N LYS A 242 -5.07 -0.35 -19.43
CA LYS A 242 -4.35 0.89 -19.75
C LYS A 242 -3.08 1.04 -18.90
N MET A 243 -3.16 0.79 -17.62
CA MET A 243 -2.05 0.80 -16.68
C MET A 243 -2.37 -0.05 -15.45
N ASN A 244 -1.33 -0.43 -14.71
CA ASN A 244 -1.49 -1.08 -13.41
C ASN A 244 -1.64 -0.03 -12.30
N THR A 245 -2.07 -0.46 -11.12
CA THR A 245 -2.07 0.30 -9.89
C THR A 245 -1.44 -0.56 -8.81
N ALA A 246 -0.13 -0.37 -8.57
CA ALA A 246 0.65 -1.17 -7.65
C ALA A 246 0.62 -0.61 -6.22
N ASP A 247 1.66 -0.82 -5.40
CA ASP A 247 1.64 -0.44 -4.00
C ASP A 247 1.76 1.08 -3.80
N ILE A 248 0.78 1.65 -3.11
CA ILE A 248 0.51 3.09 -3.03
C ILE A 248 1.10 3.78 -1.80
N GLY A 249 1.39 5.08 -1.95
CA GLY A 249 1.60 5.99 -0.81
C GLY A 249 0.46 6.99 -0.67
N TYR A 250 0.13 7.36 0.56
CA TYR A 250 -0.92 8.33 0.84
C TYR A 250 -0.49 9.39 1.86
N ASP A 251 -0.84 10.64 1.61
CA ASP A 251 -0.72 11.75 2.56
C ASP A 251 -2.10 12.16 3.06
N PRO A 252 -2.53 11.73 4.26
CA PRO A 252 -3.86 12.04 4.78
C PRO A 252 -4.07 13.54 5.04
N LYS A 253 -3.00 14.30 5.30
CA LYS A 253 -3.09 15.73 5.53
C LYS A 253 -3.47 16.51 4.27
N SER A 254 -2.83 16.20 3.17
CA SER A 254 -3.15 16.80 1.87
C SER A 254 -4.14 16.00 1.05
N LYS A 255 -4.52 14.80 1.49
CA LYS A 255 -5.38 13.84 0.78
C LYS A 255 -4.81 13.47 -0.60
N MET A 256 -3.50 13.38 -0.70
CA MET A 256 -2.80 13.03 -1.94
C MET A 256 -2.48 11.54 -1.94
N LEU A 257 -2.92 10.84 -2.99
CA LEU A 257 -2.65 9.45 -3.26
C LEU A 257 -1.60 9.38 -4.39
N TYR A 258 -0.52 8.65 -4.16
CA TYR A 258 0.56 8.45 -5.12
C TYR A 258 0.53 7.00 -5.60
N VAL A 259 0.33 6.81 -6.89
CA VAL A 259 0.07 5.51 -7.51
C VAL A 259 1.19 5.18 -8.49
N PRO A 260 2.00 4.16 -8.22
CA PRO A 260 2.96 3.65 -9.19
C PRO A 260 2.21 2.83 -10.25
N THR A 261 2.54 3.06 -11.52
CA THR A 261 1.77 2.51 -12.65
C THR A 261 2.40 1.27 -13.27
N PHE A 262 3.39 0.69 -12.64
CA PHE A 262 4.10 -0.52 -13.01
C PHE A 262 4.52 -0.50 -14.49
N ASN A 263 3.77 -1.18 -15.38
CA ASN A 263 4.07 -1.27 -16.82
C ASN A 263 3.97 0.08 -17.56
N ALA A 264 3.29 1.09 -17.02
CA ALA A 264 3.22 2.42 -17.62
C ALA A 264 4.37 3.36 -17.17
N ASN A 265 5.34 2.84 -16.38
CA ASN A 265 6.62 3.46 -16.07
C ASN A 265 6.53 4.88 -15.49
N SER A 266 5.56 5.11 -14.62
CA SER A 266 5.31 6.43 -14.01
C SER A 266 4.72 6.32 -12.62
N VAL A 267 4.75 7.42 -11.87
CA VAL A 267 3.91 7.64 -10.68
C VAL A 267 2.89 8.71 -11.03
N ILE A 268 1.63 8.49 -10.65
CA ILE A 268 0.56 9.46 -10.81
C ILE A 268 0.07 9.87 -9.42
N ALA A 269 -0.10 11.18 -9.21
CA ALA A 269 -0.72 11.69 -8.01
C ALA A 269 -2.16 12.08 -8.24
N TYR A 270 -3.02 11.59 -7.36
CA TYR A 270 -4.44 11.93 -7.32
C TYR A 270 -4.77 12.69 -6.04
N LYS A 271 -5.65 13.66 -6.14
CA LYS A 271 -6.32 14.27 -4.99
C LYS A 271 -7.59 13.49 -4.70
N MET A 272 -7.75 13.02 -3.45
CA MET A 272 -9.01 12.46 -2.97
C MET A 272 -9.93 13.58 -2.50
N GLU A 273 -11.17 13.58 -2.97
CA GLU A 273 -12.24 14.49 -2.57
C GLU A 273 -13.35 13.66 -1.91
N PHE A 274 -13.72 14.05 -0.66
CA PHE A 274 -14.68 13.31 0.17
C PHE A 274 -15.97 14.13 0.35
#